data_30f6c566a9799057d22e48adc592b64b
#
_entry.id   30f6c566a9799057d22e48adc592b64b
#
_cell.length_a   1.000
_cell.length_b   1.000
_cell.length_c   1.000
_cell.angle_alpha   90.00
_cell.angle_beta   90.00
_cell.angle_gamma   90.00
#
_symmetry.space_group_name_H-M   'P 1'
#
loop_
_entity.id
_entity.type
_entity.pdbx_description
1 polymer ?
#
loop_
_entity_poly.entity_id
_entity_poly.type
_entity_poly.pdbx_seq_one_letter_code
_entity_poly.pdbx_strand_id
1 'polypeptide(L)'
;MPTYHPDTSQQDPALAALLEQFAQADACWFSSTRPDGRTHLAPIWHVVHGHRVYVVTQQTAVRAQNIRLHPAVSLALPDPM
;
A
#
# COMPACT_ATOMS: atom_id res chain seq x y z
N MET A 1 -5.85 -7.56 15.74
CA MET A 1 -6.21 -8.08 14.41
C MET A 1 -7.08 -7.07 13.67
N PRO A 2 -6.66 -6.60 12.57
CA PRO A 2 -7.52 -5.71 11.82
C PRO A 2 -8.79 -6.44 11.40
N THR A 3 -9.89 -5.75 11.49
CA THR A 3 -11.15 -6.29 11.05
C THR A 3 -11.13 -6.46 9.55
N TYR A 4 -11.52 -7.63 9.10
CA TYR A 4 -11.69 -7.83 7.68
C TYR A 4 -12.89 -7.02 7.20
N HIS A 5 -12.70 -6.29 6.15
CA HIS A 5 -13.79 -5.59 5.49
C HIS A 5 -14.10 -6.30 4.19
N PRO A 6 -15.37 -6.55 3.90
CA PRO A 6 -15.71 -7.11 2.59
C PRO A 6 -15.09 -6.24 1.51
N ASP A 7 -14.57 -6.91 0.50
CA ASP A 7 -13.96 -6.21 -0.59
C ASP A 7 -15.02 -5.51 -1.42
N THR A 8 -15.06 -4.20 -1.32
CA THR A 8 -16.01 -3.39 -2.06
C THR A 8 -15.48 -2.95 -3.42
N SER A 9 -14.24 -3.27 -3.74
CA SER A 9 -13.64 -2.86 -5.02
C SER A 9 -14.39 -3.43 -6.21
N GLN A 10 -15.02 -4.59 -6.06
CA GLN A 10 -15.82 -5.17 -7.12
C GLN A 10 -17.08 -4.36 -7.39
N GLN A 11 -17.56 -3.61 -6.39
CA GLN A 11 -18.78 -2.83 -6.48
C GLN A 11 -18.51 -1.35 -6.69
N ASP A 12 -17.26 -0.93 -6.52
CA ASP A 12 -16.86 0.47 -6.67
C ASP A 12 -15.98 0.62 -7.91
N PRO A 13 -16.53 1.16 -9.00
CA PRO A 13 -15.78 1.28 -10.25
C PRO A 13 -14.53 2.17 -10.11
N ALA A 14 -14.58 3.18 -9.24
CA ALA A 14 -13.41 4.04 -9.05
C ALA A 14 -12.27 3.29 -8.38
N LEU A 15 -12.57 2.48 -7.39
CA LEU A 15 -11.56 1.67 -6.71
C LEU A 15 -11.02 0.58 -7.63
N ALA A 16 -11.89 -0.05 -8.39
CA ALA A 16 -11.48 -1.06 -9.37
C ALA A 16 -10.53 -0.47 -10.42
N ALA A 17 -10.84 0.73 -10.90
CA ALA A 17 -9.98 1.42 -11.86
C ALA A 17 -8.63 1.77 -11.25
N LEU A 18 -8.60 2.19 -10.00
CA LEU A 18 -7.36 2.49 -9.28
C LEU A 18 -6.50 1.24 -9.13
N LEU A 19 -7.09 0.12 -8.74
CA LEU A 19 -6.37 -1.14 -8.62
C LEU A 19 -5.78 -1.57 -9.96
N GLU A 20 -6.49 -1.34 -11.05
CA GLU A 20 -5.98 -1.64 -12.37
C GLU A 20 -4.78 -0.77 -12.71
N GLN A 21 -4.80 0.51 -12.35
CA GLN A 21 -3.65 1.37 -12.52
C GLN A 21 -2.44 0.89 -11.72
N PHE A 22 -2.67 0.45 -10.48
CA PHE A 22 -1.60 -0.14 -9.67
C PHE A 22 -1.06 -1.41 -10.32
N ALA A 23 -1.91 -2.22 -10.94
CA ALA A 23 -1.48 -3.45 -11.58
C ALA A 23 -0.58 -3.19 -12.78
N GLN A 24 -0.73 -2.05 -13.43
CA GLN A 24 0.09 -1.68 -14.59
C GLN A 24 1.39 -0.99 -14.19
N ALA A 25 1.55 -0.63 -12.94
CA ALA A 25 2.75 0.03 -12.44
C ALA A 25 3.62 -0.97 -11.69
N ASP A 26 4.94 -0.77 -11.75
CA ASP A 26 5.90 -1.65 -11.06
C ASP A 26 6.18 -1.19 -9.64
N ALA A 27 6.01 0.08 -9.36
CA ALA A 27 6.36 0.66 -8.07
C ALA A 27 5.35 1.74 -7.70
N CYS A 28 5.26 1.98 -6.41
CA CYS A 28 4.39 3.01 -5.86
C CYS A 28 5.08 3.68 -4.68
N TRP A 29 4.53 4.81 -4.24
CA TRP A 29 4.93 5.41 -3.00
C TRP A 29 4.25 4.69 -1.85
N PHE A 30 5.03 4.36 -0.83
CA PHE A 30 4.56 3.65 0.35
C PHE A 30 4.76 4.54 1.57
N SER A 31 3.66 4.86 2.24
CA SER A 31 3.69 5.72 3.43
C SER A 31 3.36 4.88 4.65
N SER A 32 4.21 4.97 5.67
CA SER A 32 3.99 4.30 6.95
C SER A 32 4.25 5.30 8.07
N THR A 33 3.86 4.94 9.29
CA THR A 33 3.96 5.81 10.44
C THR A 33 5.07 5.34 11.37
N ARG A 34 6.00 6.23 11.68
CA ARG A 34 7.08 5.96 12.64
C ARG A 34 6.52 5.88 14.06
N PRO A 35 7.27 5.26 15.00
CA PRO A 35 6.80 5.17 16.36
C PRO A 35 6.48 6.52 17.01
N ASP A 36 7.15 7.58 16.59
CA ASP A 36 6.91 8.93 17.13
C ASP A 36 5.79 9.67 16.37
N GLY A 37 5.11 9.00 15.45
CA GLY A 37 3.99 9.59 14.73
C GLY A 37 4.36 10.26 13.43
N ARG A 38 5.64 10.41 13.10
CA ARG A 38 6.05 11.01 11.83
C ARG A 38 5.87 10.02 10.70
N THR A 39 5.64 10.56 9.52
CA THR A 39 5.43 9.76 8.33
C THR A 39 6.77 9.38 7.69
N HIS A 40 6.87 8.16 7.24
CA HIS A 40 7.98 7.68 6.42
C HIS A 40 7.41 7.37 5.03
N LEU A 41 7.98 7.99 4.01
CA LEU A 41 7.53 7.82 2.63
C LEU A 41 8.70 7.36 1.78
N ALA A 42 8.51 6.29 1.06
CA ALA A 42 9.55 5.74 0.18
C ALA A 42 8.92 4.97 -0.96
N PRO A 43 9.61 4.87 -2.10
CA PRO A 43 9.12 4.02 -3.19
C PRO A 43 9.31 2.56 -2.84
N ILE A 44 8.41 1.72 -3.35
CA ILE A 44 8.48 0.29 -3.14
C ILE A 44 7.93 -0.42 -4.37
N TRP A 45 8.53 -1.56 -4.70
CA TRP A 45 7.99 -2.44 -5.73
C TRP A 45 6.74 -3.12 -5.21
N HIS A 46 5.77 -3.32 -6.09
CA HIS A 46 4.53 -3.97 -5.71
C HIS A 46 4.00 -4.86 -6.82
N VAL A 47 3.10 -5.76 -6.44
CA VAL A 47 2.31 -6.58 -7.36
C VAL A 47 0.87 -6.52 -6.92
N VAL A 48 -0.03 -6.53 -7.89
CA VAL A 48 -1.46 -6.63 -7.59
C VAL A 48 -1.92 -8.04 -7.92
N HIS A 49 -2.63 -8.63 -6.99
CA HIS A 49 -3.25 -9.94 -7.21
C HIS A 49 -4.65 -9.90 -6.61
N GLY A 50 -5.65 -10.11 -7.44
CA GLY A 50 -7.03 -9.93 -7.02
C GLY A 50 -7.28 -8.48 -6.62
N HIS A 51 -7.73 -8.28 -5.40
CA HIS A 51 -8.03 -6.95 -4.88
C HIS A 51 -7.01 -6.50 -3.85
N ARG A 52 -5.81 -7.08 -3.89
CA ARG A 52 -4.76 -6.80 -2.92
C ARG A 52 -3.50 -6.33 -3.61
N VAL A 53 -2.81 -5.42 -2.95
CA VAL A 53 -1.49 -4.99 -3.38
C VAL A 53 -0.49 -5.63 -2.42
N TYR A 54 0.47 -6.35 -3.00
CA TYR A 54 1.51 -7.03 -2.24
C TYR A 54 2.82 -6.28 -2.41
N VAL A 55 3.51 -6.08 -1.31
CA VAL A 55 4.84 -5.48 -1.32
C VAL A 55 5.79 -6.41 -0.59
N VAL A 56 7.06 -6.37 -0.99
CA VAL A 56 8.12 -7.14 -0.35
C VAL A 56 9.12 -6.16 0.22
N THR A 57 9.50 -6.38 1.47
CA THR A 57 10.48 -5.55 2.13
C THR A 57 11.31 -6.40 3.10
N GLN A 58 12.50 -5.93 3.43
CA GLN A 58 13.33 -6.61 4.41
C GLN A 58 12.76 -6.40 5.81
N GLN A 59 12.93 -7.39 6.67
CA GLN A 59 12.41 -7.31 8.03
C GLN A 59 13.00 -6.17 8.82
N THR A 60 14.22 -5.77 8.50
CA THR A 60 14.93 -4.68 9.19
C THR A 60 14.64 -3.31 8.60
N ALA A 61 13.91 -3.24 7.50
CA ALA A 61 13.59 -1.95 6.91
C ALA A 61 12.72 -1.12 7.85
N VAL A 62 12.87 0.20 7.78
CA VAL A 62 12.09 1.12 8.61
C VAL A 62 10.60 0.88 8.44
N ARG A 63 10.14 0.74 7.18
CA ARG A 63 8.71 0.52 6.92
C ARG A 63 8.20 -0.79 7.52
N ALA A 64 9.03 -1.84 7.54
CA ALA A 64 8.63 -3.10 8.14
C ALA A 64 8.42 -2.96 9.64
N GLN A 65 9.31 -2.23 10.31
CA GLN A 65 9.17 -1.97 11.73
C GLN A 65 7.97 -1.09 12.02
N ASN A 66 7.74 -0.08 11.18
CA ASN A 66 6.61 0.83 11.36
C ASN A 66 5.27 0.10 11.29
N ILE A 67 5.10 -0.79 10.32
CA ILE A 67 3.81 -1.48 10.16
C ILE A 67 3.53 -2.49 11.25
N ARG A 68 4.54 -2.96 11.97
CA ARG A 68 4.31 -3.81 13.15
C ARG A 68 3.62 -3.06 14.26
N LEU A 69 3.92 -1.78 14.40
CA LEU A 69 3.33 -0.93 15.42
C LEU A 69 2.08 -0.22 14.93
N HIS A 70 2.12 0.25 13.68
CA HIS A 70 1.02 1.00 13.07
C HIS A 70 0.73 0.37 11.70
N PRO A 71 -0.19 -0.60 11.63
CA PRO A 71 -0.42 -1.33 10.38
C PRO A 71 -1.14 -0.52 9.29
N ALA A 72 -1.73 0.61 9.64
CA ALA A 72 -2.35 1.45 8.63
C ALA A 72 -1.30 2.12 7.77
N VAL A 73 -1.42 1.98 6.45
CA VAL A 73 -0.48 2.52 5.50
C VAL A 73 -1.24 3.18 4.35
N SER A 74 -0.51 3.96 3.56
CA SER A 74 -1.08 4.55 2.35
C SER A 74 -0.17 4.24 1.17
N LEU A 75 -0.79 4.03 0.03
CA LEU A 75 -0.08 3.83 -1.22
C LEU A 75 -0.55 4.86 -2.23
N ALA A 76 0.37 5.34 -3.03
CA ALA A 76 0.05 6.28 -4.09
C ALA A 76 0.89 5.98 -5.32
N LEU A 77 0.29 6.10 -6.47
CA LEU A 77 1.02 6.00 -7.72
C LEU A 77 1.70 7.32 -8.03
N PRO A 78 2.86 7.29 -8.69
CA PRO A 78 3.42 8.51 -9.22
C PRO A 78 2.42 9.15 -10.18
N ASP A 79 2.43 10.47 -10.23
CA ASP A 79 1.57 11.18 -11.14
C ASP A 79 1.99 10.81 -12.57
N PRO A 80 1.08 10.29 -13.37
CA PRO A 80 1.43 9.89 -14.73
C PRO A 80 1.74 11.06 -15.65
N MET A 81 1.25 12.23 -15.35
CA MET A 81 1.47 13.44 -16.13
C MET A 81 1.69 13.16 -17.61
#